data_7c588076fef1d61be0bf5630fab1a13e
#
_entry.id   7c588076fef1d61be0bf5630fab1a13e
#
_cell.length_a   1.000
_cell.length_b   1.000
_cell.length_c   1.000
_cell.angle_alpha   90.00
_cell.angle_beta   90.00
_cell.angle_gamma   90.00
#
_symmetry.space_group_name_H-M   'P 1'
#
loop_
_entity.id
_entity.type
_entity.pdbx_description
1 polymer ?
#
loop_
_entity_poly.entity_id
_entity_poly.type
_entity_poly.pdbx_seq_one_letter_code
_entity_poly.pdbx_strand_id
1 'polypeptide(L)'
;WTLTMAGGGWQYFAADAAQTKAVLGEQFEQPGPVPAETARAMQAQADVLLNLGNAVDNQLPSKLFDYFAAGKPVLHLCVIENDPALPYLARYPLALVLHQGQADAADILHRWLGEVCGKQLPFGEVCDLFPELVPQAVATEFVRWLM
;
A
#
# COMPACT_ATOMS: atom_id res chain seq x y z
N TRP A 1 7.98 -12.59 10.80
CA TRP A 1 7.22 -11.90 9.75
C TRP A 1 7.14 -12.74 8.48
N THR A 2 6.11 -12.51 7.69
CA THR A 2 5.93 -13.14 6.38
C THR A 2 5.53 -12.07 5.37
N LEU A 3 6.14 -12.09 4.19
CA LEU A 3 5.73 -11.28 3.05
C LEU A 3 4.86 -12.13 2.12
N THR A 4 3.60 -11.79 2.00
CA THR A 4 2.68 -12.49 1.09
C THR A 4 2.32 -11.60 -0.09
N MET A 5 2.57 -12.08 -1.32
CA MET A 5 2.27 -11.35 -2.55
C MET A 5 1.29 -12.15 -3.40
N ALA A 6 0.01 -11.82 -3.30
CA ALA A 6 -1.06 -12.41 -4.11
C ALA A 6 -1.29 -11.62 -5.40
N GLY A 7 -1.51 -12.31 -6.50
CA GLY A 7 -1.80 -11.69 -7.80
C GLY A 7 -1.36 -12.54 -8.98
N GLY A 8 -1.65 -12.03 -10.18
CA GLY A 8 -1.23 -12.63 -11.45
C GLY A 8 0.01 -11.94 -12.03
N GLY A 9 0.40 -12.38 -13.23
CA GLY A 9 1.50 -11.75 -13.98
C GLY A 9 2.90 -12.21 -13.59
N TRP A 10 3.03 -13.15 -12.67
CA TRP A 10 4.32 -13.66 -12.19
C TRP A 10 5.20 -14.27 -13.29
N GLN A 11 4.59 -14.75 -14.38
CA GLN A 11 5.33 -15.25 -15.54
C GLN A 11 6.25 -14.19 -16.16
N TYR A 12 5.92 -12.90 -15.99
CA TYR A 12 6.76 -11.79 -16.46
C TYR A 12 7.88 -11.42 -15.50
N PHE A 13 7.79 -11.88 -14.24
CA PHE A 13 8.73 -11.55 -13.15
C PHE A 13 9.26 -12.82 -12.46
N ALA A 14 9.32 -13.95 -13.19
CA ALA A 14 9.68 -15.24 -12.59
C ALA A 14 11.12 -15.24 -12.02
N ALA A 15 12.06 -14.54 -12.66
CA ALA A 15 13.43 -14.43 -12.18
C ALA A 15 13.50 -13.62 -10.87
N ASP A 16 12.76 -12.49 -10.79
CA ASP A 16 12.73 -11.64 -9.59
C ASP A 16 12.05 -12.37 -8.42
N ALA A 17 10.96 -13.10 -8.69
CA ALA A 17 10.28 -13.93 -7.70
C ALA A 17 11.18 -15.05 -7.16
N ALA A 18 11.94 -15.72 -8.03
CA ALA A 18 12.91 -16.74 -7.65
C ALA A 18 14.06 -16.16 -6.80
N GLN A 19 14.55 -14.99 -7.15
CA GLN A 19 15.57 -14.28 -6.38
C GLN A 19 15.03 -13.86 -5.01
N THR A 20 13.82 -13.32 -4.94
CA THR A 20 13.14 -12.97 -3.69
C THR A 20 12.98 -14.19 -2.79
N LYS A 21 12.51 -15.31 -3.36
CA LYS A 21 12.37 -16.58 -2.61
C LYS A 21 13.71 -17.11 -2.13
N ALA A 22 14.77 -16.97 -2.91
CA ALA A 22 16.12 -17.39 -2.51
C ALA A 22 16.66 -16.59 -1.33
N VAL A 23 16.29 -15.29 -1.22
CA VAL A 23 16.71 -14.41 -0.12
C VAL A 23 15.85 -14.60 1.11
N LEU A 24 14.51 -14.63 0.94
CA LEU A 24 13.56 -14.63 2.04
C LEU A 24 13.13 -16.03 2.51
N GLY A 25 13.42 -17.08 1.73
CA GLY A 25 13.09 -18.45 2.11
C GLY A 25 11.60 -18.64 2.40
N GLU A 26 11.30 -19.29 3.52
CA GLU A 26 9.93 -19.56 3.97
C GLU A 26 9.14 -18.29 4.36
N GLN A 27 9.82 -17.15 4.54
CA GLN A 27 9.18 -15.87 4.83
C GLN A 27 8.52 -15.22 3.61
N PHE A 28 8.71 -15.77 2.40
CA PHE A 28 8.07 -15.29 1.18
C PHE A 28 7.01 -16.27 0.68
N GLU A 29 5.77 -15.82 0.67
CA GLU A 29 4.62 -16.56 0.17
C GLU A 29 4.06 -15.93 -1.11
N GLN A 30 3.79 -16.76 -2.10
CA GLN A 30 3.29 -16.37 -3.40
C GLN A 30 2.13 -17.28 -3.82
N PRO A 31 0.91 -17.07 -3.30
CA PRO A 31 -0.25 -17.92 -3.59
C PRO A 31 -0.76 -17.81 -5.03
N GLY A 32 -0.22 -16.87 -5.83
CA GLY A 32 -0.74 -16.61 -7.17
C GLY A 32 -2.04 -15.79 -7.17
N PRO A 33 -2.84 -15.86 -8.26
CA PRO A 33 -4.12 -15.19 -8.34
C PRO A 33 -5.10 -15.75 -7.30
N VAL A 34 -5.74 -14.85 -6.56
CA VAL A 34 -6.78 -15.21 -5.58
C VAL A 34 -8.09 -14.48 -5.89
N PRO A 35 -9.26 -15.01 -5.50
CA PRO A 35 -10.53 -14.30 -5.59
C PRO A 35 -10.50 -12.97 -4.82
N ALA A 36 -11.28 -11.99 -5.27
CA ALA A 36 -11.31 -10.65 -4.65
C ALA A 36 -11.68 -10.69 -3.16
N GLU A 37 -12.56 -11.60 -2.76
CA GLU A 37 -12.94 -11.80 -1.36
C GLU A 37 -11.75 -12.30 -0.53
N THR A 38 -11.00 -13.27 -1.06
CA THR A 38 -9.76 -13.77 -0.43
C THR A 38 -8.72 -12.65 -0.31
N ALA A 39 -8.53 -11.84 -1.35
CA ALA A 39 -7.61 -10.71 -1.31
C ALA A 39 -7.99 -9.70 -0.20
N ARG A 40 -9.28 -9.38 -0.06
CA ARG A 40 -9.77 -8.51 1.02
C ARG A 40 -9.55 -9.13 2.40
N ALA A 41 -9.78 -10.43 2.56
CA ALA A 41 -9.53 -11.13 3.81
C ALA A 41 -8.03 -11.11 4.17
N MET A 42 -7.14 -11.31 3.20
CA MET A 42 -5.69 -11.20 3.39
C MET A 42 -5.29 -9.78 3.81
N GLN A 43 -5.83 -8.74 3.16
CA GLN A 43 -5.58 -7.34 3.54
C GLN A 43 -6.06 -7.06 4.97
N ALA A 44 -7.24 -7.55 5.36
CA ALA A 44 -7.78 -7.35 6.70
C ALA A 44 -6.95 -8.05 7.80
N GLN A 45 -6.33 -9.18 7.47
CA GLN A 45 -5.48 -9.95 8.40
C GLN A 45 -4.03 -9.45 8.46
N ALA A 46 -3.57 -8.72 7.46
CA ALA A 46 -2.21 -8.19 7.43
C ALA A 46 -1.97 -7.16 8.55
N ASP A 47 -0.77 -7.15 9.10
CA ASP A 47 -0.32 -6.09 10.03
C ASP A 47 0.09 -4.84 9.28
N VAL A 48 0.65 -5.00 8.08
CA VAL A 48 1.13 -3.93 7.19
C VAL A 48 0.78 -4.26 5.75
N LEU A 49 0.32 -3.28 4.98
CA LEU A 49 0.08 -3.39 3.55
C LEU A 49 1.23 -2.75 2.78
N LEU A 50 1.80 -3.50 1.82
CA LEU A 50 2.92 -3.04 1.00
C LEU A 50 2.40 -2.46 -0.31
N ASN A 51 2.69 -1.18 -0.57
CA ASN A 51 2.46 -0.51 -1.83
C ASN A 51 3.78 -0.26 -2.57
N LEU A 52 3.85 -0.72 -3.80
CA LEU A 52 5.00 -0.46 -4.68
C LEU A 52 4.71 0.80 -5.51
N GLY A 53 5.59 1.77 -5.45
CA GLY A 53 5.53 2.98 -6.28
C GLY A 53 5.67 2.65 -7.77
N ASN A 54 5.00 3.42 -8.61
CA ASN A 54 5.15 3.33 -10.05
C ASN A 54 6.45 4.03 -10.50
N ALA A 55 7.04 3.55 -11.60
CA ALA A 55 8.20 4.20 -12.21
C ALA A 55 7.81 5.35 -13.16
N VAL A 56 6.57 5.87 -13.04
CA VAL A 56 6.03 6.99 -13.82
C VAL A 56 5.29 7.96 -12.90
N ASP A 57 5.42 9.25 -13.17
CA ASP A 57 4.94 10.35 -12.32
C ASP A 57 3.46 10.73 -12.55
N ASN A 58 2.80 10.13 -13.53
CA ASN A 58 1.41 10.40 -13.89
C ASN A 58 0.45 9.26 -13.57
N GLN A 59 0.88 8.24 -12.84
CA GLN A 59 0.04 7.09 -12.51
C GLN A 59 0.02 6.82 -11.00
N LEU A 60 -1.07 7.18 -10.37
CA LEU A 60 -1.31 6.89 -8.96
C LEU A 60 -1.70 5.41 -8.78
N PRO A 61 -1.06 4.66 -7.87
CA PRO A 61 -1.45 3.28 -7.59
C PRO A 61 -2.86 3.20 -7.02
N SER A 62 -3.80 2.60 -7.76
CA SER A 62 -5.22 2.50 -7.35
C SER A 62 -5.41 1.71 -6.04
N LYS A 63 -4.55 0.74 -5.77
CA LYS A 63 -4.57 -0.07 -4.54
C LYS A 63 -4.30 0.74 -3.27
N LEU A 64 -3.62 1.88 -3.38
CA LEU A 64 -3.33 2.73 -2.25
C LEU A 64 -4.60 3.15 -1.48
N PHE A 65 -5.66 3.48 -2.21
CA PHE A 65 -6.94 3.86 -1.60
C PHE A 65 -7.68 2.69 -0.95
N ASP A 66 -7.58 1.49 -1.53
CA ASP A 66 -8.08 0.27 -0.89
C ASP A 66 -7.35 0.03 0.46
N TYR A 67 -6.04 0.31 0.50
CA TYR A 67 -5.22 0.15 1.71
C TYR A 67 -5.56 1.18 2.77
N PHE A 68 -5.76 2.43 2.39
CA PHE A 68 -6.25 3.46 3.31
C PHE A 68 -7.63 3.10 3.87
N ALA A 69 -8.55 2.66 3.01
CA ALA A 69 -9.89 2.25 3.43
C ALA A 69 -9.87 1.05 4.41
N ALA A 70 -8.88 0.18 4.30
CA ALA A 70 -8.65 -0.90 5.26
C ALA A 70 -8.15 -0.40 6.62
N GLY A 71 -7.71 0.86 6.73
CA GLY A 71 -7.21 1.46 7.96
C GLY A 71 -5.86 0.92 8.44
N LYS A 72 -5.18 0.09 7.64
CA LYS A 72 -3.94 -0.60 8.03
C LYS A 72 -2.70 0.27 7.83
N PRO A 73 -1.60 0.03 8.57
CA PRO A 73 -0.31 0.58 8.25
C PRO A 73 0.09 0.30 6.79
N VAL A 74 0.62 1.31 6.10
CA VAL A 74 1.03 1.22 4.70
C VAL A 74 2.52 1.51 4.58
N LEU A 75 3.28 0.52 4.15
CA LEU A 75 4.66 0.70 3.70
C LEU A 75 4.66 1.00 2.21
N HIS A 76 5.21 2.12 1.80
CA HIS A 76 5.36 2.50 0.40
C HIS A 76 6.83 2.48 -0.01
N LEU A 77 7.15 1.69 -1.04
CA LEU A 77 8.48 1.68 -1.65
C LEU A 77 8.49 2.63 -2.84
N CYS A 78 9.11 3.78 -2.66
CA CYS A 78 9.17 4.85 -3.64
C CYS A 78 10.37 4.66 -4.58
N VAL A 79 10.13 4.64 -5.89
CA VAL A 79 11.17 4.41 -6.91
C VAL A 79 11.53 5.66 -7.71
N ILE A 80 10.68 6.71 -7.66
CA ILE A 80 10.90 7.99 -8.33
C ILE A 80 10.69 9.16 -7.36
N GLU A 81 11.37 10.27 -7.59
CA GLU A 81 11.31 11.44 -6.72
C GLU A 81 9.92 12.10 -6.70
N ASN A 82 9.27 12.18 -7.87
CA ASN A 82 7.93 12.79 -8.04
C ASN A 82 6.82 11.75 -8.03
N ASP A 83 6.83 10.81 -7.08
CA ASP A 83 5.78 9.80 -6.98
C ASP A 83 4.44 10.46 -6.60
N PRO A 84 3.38 10.30 -7.42
CA PRO A 84 2.07 10.91 -7.17
C PRO A 84 1.37 10.39 -5.91
N ALA A 85 1.83 9.31 -5.30
CA ALA A 85 1.31 8.79 -4.04
C ALA A 85 1.77 9.62 -2.82
N LEU A 86 2.90 10.33 -2.90
CA LEU A 86 3.52 11.03 -1.76
C LEU A 86 2.59 12.02 -1.06
N PRO A 87 1.81 12.87 -1.75
CA PRO A 87 0.89 13.79 -1.09
C PRO A 87 -0.22 13.10 -0.27
N TYR A 88 -0.66 11.92 -0.70
CA TYR A 88 -1.66 11.12 0.02
C TYR A 88 -1.02 10.40 1.21
N LEU A 89 0.16 9.82 1.03
CA LEU A 89 0.91 9.13 2.08
C LEU A 89 1.30 10.08 3.21
N ALA A 90 1.66 11.33 2.90
CA ALA A 90 1.99 12.35 3.89
C ALA A 90 0.81 12.71 4.81
N ARG A 91 -0.43 12.49 4.36
CA ARG A 91 -1.66 12.72 5.15
C ARG A 91 -2.05 11.50 5.97
N TYR A 92 -1.57 10.30 5.62
CA TYR A 92 -1.97 9.06 6.26
C TYR A 92 -1.05 8.74 7.45
N PRO A 93 -1.51 8.82 8.70
CA PRO A 93 -0.63 8.76 9.89
C PRO A 93 0.03 7.41 10.13
N LEU A 94 -0.45 6.34 9.47
CA LEU A 94 0.14 5.01 9.54
C LEU A 94 0.96 4.65 8.29
N ALA A 95 1.43 5.65 7.52
CA ALA A 95 2.28 5.43 6.36
C ALA A 95 3.77 5.54 6.71
N LEU A 96 4.58 4.71 6.04
CA LEU A 96 6.02 4.90 5.91
C LEU A 96 6.38 4.89 4.43
N VAL A 97 7.16 5.87 4.01
CA VAL A 97 7.77 5.92 2.68
C VAL A 97 9.24 5.59 2.80
N LEU A 98 9.71 4.61 2.04
CA LEU A 98 11.12 4.30 1.88
C LEU A 98 11.51 4.49 0.41
N HIS A 99 12.63 5.16 0.18
CA HIS A 99 13.14 5.39 -1.17
C HIS A 99 14.13 4.30 -1.59
N GLN A 100 14.12 3.97 -2.87
CA GLN A 100 15.07 3.02 -3.43
C GLN A 100 16.51 3.49 -3.16
N GLY A 101 17.33 2.59 -2.62
CA GLY A 101 18.75 2.90 -2.30
C GLY A 101 18.97 3.69 -1.00
N GLN A 102 17.93 3.93 -0.21
CA GLN A 102 18.04 4.59 1.09
C GLN A 102 18.86 3.73 2.06
N ALA A 103 20.00 4.26 2.53
CA ALA A 103 20.98 3.49 3.28
C ALA A 103 20.48 3.01 4.66
N ASP A 104 19.64 3.80 5.33
CA ASP A 104 19.10 3.53 6.67
C ASP A 104 17.67 2.92 6.64
N ALA A 105 17.21 2.48 5.45
CA ALA A 105 15.85 1.97 5.26
C ALA A 105 15.50 0.81 6.21
N ALA A 106 16.44 -0.10 6.47
CA ALA A 106 16.21 -1.24 7.34
C ALA A 106 15.97 -0.83 8.80
N ASP A 107 16.75 0.13 9.31
CA ASP A 107 16.63 0.61 10.70
C ASP A 107 15.33 1.42 10.88
N ILE A 108 14.98 2.24 9.89
CA ILE A 108 13.72 2.99 9.88
C ILE A 108 12.53 2.03 9.85
N LEU A 109 12.55 1.05 8.95
CA LEU A 109 11.49 0.03 8.83
C LEU A 109 11.32 -0.74 10.15
N HIS A 110 12.43 -1.22 10.73
CA HIS A 110 12.38 -1.98 11.98
C HIS A 110 11.73 -1.18 13.12
N ARG A 111 12.12 0.07 13.28
CA ARG A 111 11.56 0.97 14.29
C ARG A 111 10.08 1.22 14.05
N TRP A 112 9.72 1.58 12.82
CA TRP A 112 8.35 1.86 12.42
C TRP A 112 7.43 0.64 12.60
N LEU A 113 7.86 -0.57 12.24
CA LEU A 113 7.11 -1.80 12.48
C LEU A 113 6.80 -1.98 13.98
N GLY A 114 7.77 -1.74 14.86
CA GLY A 114 7.56 -1.78 16.31
C GLY A 114 6.52 -0.78 16.82
N GLU A 115 6.33 0.34 16.10
CA GLU A 115 5.37 1.37 16.46
C GLU A 115 3.95 1.10 15.91
N VAL A 116 3.83 0.48 14.72
CA VAL A 116 2.54 0.42 14.01
C VAL A 116 1.90 -0.96 13.97
N CYS A 117 2.64 -2.05 14.21
CA CYS A 117 2.04 -3.40 14.22
C CYS A 117 0.85 -3.46 15.18
N GLY A 118 -0.27 -3.99 14.69
CA GLY A 118 -1.53 -4.07 15.43
C GLY A 118 -2.36 -2.77 15.46
N LYS A 119 -1.84 -1.65 14.92
CA LYS A 119 -2.64 -0.42 14.78
C LYS A 119 -3.58 -0.50 13.60
N GLN A 120 -4.71 0.17 13.74
CA GLN A 120 -5.69 0.33 12.66
C GLN A 120 -6.46 1.64 12.88
N LEU A 121 -6.64 2.41 11.81
CA LEU A 121 -7.51 3.58 11.82
C LEU A 121 -8.96 3.15 11.58
N PRO A 122 -9.92 3.68 12.34
CA PRO A 122 -11.33 3.56 12.02
C PRO A 122 -11.65 4.15 10.65
N PHE A 123 -12.56 3.52 9.91
CA PHE A 123 -12.94 4.00 8.57
C PHE A 123 -13.41 5.46 8.55
N GLY A 124 -14.12 5.90 9.62
CA GLY A 124 -14.55 7.30 9.77
C GLY A 124 -13.36 8.27 9.77
N GLU A 125 -12.29 7.96 10.50
CA GLU A 125 -11.07 8.79 10.52
C GLU A 125 -10.40 8.84 9.14
N VAL A 126 -10.41 7.72 8.41
CA VAL A 126 -9.90 7.69 7.03
C VAL A 126 -10.73 8.60 6.11
N CYS A 127 -12.06 8.60 6.24
CA CYS A 127 -12.93 9.51 5.50
C CYS A 127 -12.66 10.98 5.82
N ASP A 128 -12.34 11.30 7.07
CA ASP A 128 -11.99 12.65 7.49
C ASP A 128 -10.63 13.10 6.92
N LEU A 129 -9.67 12.17 6.80
CA LEU A 129 -8.38 12.43 6.16
C LEU A 129 -8.48 12.66 4.65
N PHE A 130 -9.43 11.98 3.99
CA PHE A 130 -9.60 11.99 2.52
C PHE A 130 -11.05 12.26 2.12
N PRO A 131 -11.65 13.40 2.51
CA PRO A 131 -13.04 13.71 2.20
C PRO A 131 -13.32 13.74 0.70
N GLU A 132 -12.34 14.13 -0.11
CA GLU A 132 -12.43 14.16 -1.58
C GLU A 132 -12.60 12.77 -2.22
N LEU A 133 -12.35 11.68 -1.48
CA LEU A 133 -12.51 10.29 -1.95
C LEU A 133 -13.84 9.67 -1.49
N VAL A 134 -14.59 10.36 -0.63
CA VAL A 134 -15.89 9.89 -0.17
C VAL A 134 -16.93 10.08 -1.27
N PRO A 135 -17.68 9.03 -1.68
CA PRO A 135 -18.64 9.11 -2.80
C PRO A 135 -19.61 10.28 -2.71
N GLN A 136 -20.08 10.63 -1.52
CA GLN A 136 -21.00 11.75 -1.28
C GLN A 136 -20.34 13.10 -1.57
N ALA A 137 -19.06 13.27 -1.21
CA ALA A 137 -18.30 14.49 -1.49
C ALA A 137 -18.05 14.64 -3.00
N VAL A 138 -17.65 13.55 -3.66
CA VAL A 138 -17.47 13.50 -5.12
C VAL A 138 -18.78 13.84 -5.84
N ALA A 139 -19.90 13.24 -5.43
CA ALA A 139 -21.20 13.52 -6.03
C ALA A 139 -21.66 14.97 -5.82
N THR A 140 -21.43 15.53 -4.63
CA THR A 140 -21.74 16.92 -4.33
C THR A 140 -20.95 17.89 -5.19
N GLU A 141 -19.66 17.64 -5.35
CA GLU A 141 -18.79 18.47 -6.19
C GLU A 141 -19.20 18.37 -7.67
N PHE A 142 -19.51 17.17 -8.16
CA PHE A 142 -19.97 16.96 -9.52
C PHE A 142 -21.26 17.74 -9.81
N VAL A 143 -22.25 17.71 -8.90
CA VAL A 143 -23.50 18.50 -9.03
C VAL A 143 -23.21 19.99 -9.10
N ARG A 144 -22.26 20.50 -8.28
CA ARG A 144 -21.84 21.91 -8.30
C ARG A 144 -21.28 22.35 -9.66
N TRP A 145 -20.59 21.46 -10.37
CA TRP A 145 -20.06 21.74 -11.71
C TRP A 145 -21.12 21.80 -12.79
N LEU A 146 -22.31 21.19 -12.56
CA LEU A 146 -23.42 21.14 -13.52
C LEU A 146 -24.39 22.34 -13.38
N MET A 147 -24.28 23.10 -12.31
CA MET A 147 -25.13 24.27 -12.02
C MET A 147 -24.41 25.57 -12.33
#